data_604941bb49fcc45de1f0b799b1ab8b69
#
_entry.id   604941bb49fcc45de1f0b799b1ab8b69
#
_cell.length_a   1.000
_cell.length_b   1.000
_cell.length_c   1.000
_cell.angle_alpha   90.00
_cell.angle_beta   90.00
_cell.angle_gamma   90.00
#
_symmetry.space_group_name_H-M   'P 1'
#
loop_
_entity.id
_entity.type
_entity.pdbx_description
1 polymer ?
#
loop_
_entity_poly.entity_id
_entity_poly.type
_entity_poly.pdbx_seq_one_letter_code
_entity_poly.pdbx_strand_id
1 'polypeptide(L)'
;MHKILVNVMREEIRMAVIDEEGQLVDFVLERTDESHMANHMYKGTVKNVLNGMQAAFVDIGGSQNAYLNLQQGKEQKILPRLSVGQQILVQVVKEEMLGKGARVTADVSLAGRFMVLLPYSEGMHISKKITDEAVRAKLQELAAPYVQEGCGFIIRTAAAKASADEIGRDMEYLWRTWQHVLKRFKVAKSGTDLYSDADFWFRLVRDYAHRNVEEIIVDSDMGESRLLDLLGHGPTSQQIKVDRKSTRLNSSH
;
A
#
# COMPACT_ATOMS: atom_id res chain seq x y z
N MET A 1 -5.29 -25.31 3.86
CA MET A 1 -4.91 -23.98 4.42
C MET A 1 -3.50 -23.66 3.98
N HIS A 2 -3.13 -22.38 3.89
CA HIS A 2 -1.78 -22.00 3.44
C HIS A 2 -0.86 -21.74 4.63
N LYS A 3 0.43 -21.95 4.43
CA LYS A 3 1.49 -21.49 5.33
C LYS A 3 2.35 -20.46 4.63
N ILE A 4 2.84 -19.49 5.37
CA ILE A 4 3.76 -18.47 4.88
C ILE A 4 5.12 -18.71 5.53
N LEU A 5 6.14 -18.84 4.72
CA LEU A 5 7.54 -18.98 5.16
C LEU A 5 8.26 -17.68 4.85
N VAL A 6 8.90 -17.06 5.85
CA VAL A 6 9.67 -15.83 5.68
C VAL A 6 11.11 -16.06 6.14
N ASN A 7 12.03 -15.86 5.23
CA ASN A 7 13.46 -15.89 5.49
C ASN A 7 14.02 -14.46 5.38
N VAL A 8 14.63 -13.98 6.46
CA VAL A 8 15.19 -12.63 6.56
C VAL A 8 16.70 -12.72 6.49
N MET A 9 17.27 -12.15 5.44
CA MET A 9 18.71 -12.01 5.26
C MET A 9 19.10 -10.53 5.35
N ARG A 10 20.39 -10.25 5.43
CA ARG A 10 20.88 -8.86 5.53
C ARG A 10 20.50 -8.00 4.32
N GLU A 11 20.49 -8.60 3.14
CA GLU A 11 20.34 -7.90 1.87
C GLU A 11 18.97 -8.13 1.21
N GLU A 12 18.22 -9.13 1.70
CA GLU A 12 16.93 -9.47 1.11
C GLU A 12 16.00 -10.20 2.09
N ILE A 13 14.70 -10.06 1.85
CA ILE A 13 13.65 -10.84 2.52
C ILE A 13 13.00 -11.72 1.46
N ARG A 14 12.88 -13.01 1.75
CA ARG A 14 12.20 -13.99 0.90
C ARG A 14 10.95 -14.47 1.58
N MET A 15 9.84 -14.47 0.85
CA MET A 15 8.58 -15.02 1.33
C MET A 15 8.08 -16.06 0.35
N ALA A 16 7.68 -17.22 0.85
CA ALA A 16 7.01 -18.26 0.10
C ALA A 16 5.64 -18.56 0.74
N VAL A 17 4.61 -18.66 -0.09
CA VAL A 17 3.29 -19.15 0.30
C VAL A 17 3.16 -20.58 -0.19
N ILE A 18 2.88 -21.50 0.70
CA ILE A 18 2.73 -22.94 0.39
C ILE A 18 1.32 -23.41 0.76
N ASP A 19 0.79 -24.34 -0.02
CA ASP A 19 -0.50 -24.98 0.24
C ASP A 19 -0.39 -26.17 1.20
N GLU A 20 -1.49 -26.91 1.38
CA GLU A 20 -1.57 -28.10 2.25
C GLU A 20 -0.71 -29.26 1.76
N GLU A 21 -0.50 -29.36 0.46
CA GLU A 21 0.34 -30.37 -0.20
C GLU A 21 1.82 -29.97 -0.21
N GLY A 22 2.16 -28.79 0.31
CA GLY A 22 3.54 -28.27 0.32
C GLY A 22 3.98 -27.68 -1.02
N GLN A 23 3.04 -27.41 -1.93
CA GLN A 23 3.33 -26.79 -3.22
C GLN A 23 3.46 -25.27 -3.08
N LEU A 24 4.38 -24.69 -3.83
CA LEU A 24 4.58 -23.25 -3.88
C LEU A 24 3.42 -22.58 -4.62
N VAL A 25 2.67 -21.73 -3.91
CA VAL A 25 1.55 -20.95 -4.46
C VAL A 25 1.99 -19.58 -4.91
N ASP A 26 2.88 -18.94 -4.12
CA ASP A 26 3.39 -17.60 -4.43
C ASP A 26 4.78 -17.41 -3.82
N PHE A 27 5.57 -16.53 -4.44
CA PHE A 27 6.92 -16.22 -3.97
C PHE A 27 7.21 -14.72 -4.14
N VAL A 28 7.69 -14.09 -3.08
CA VAL A 28 8.11 -12.68 -3.07
C VAL A 28 9.57 -12.61 -2.65
N LEU A 29 10.36 -11.89 -3.42
CA LEU A 29 11.72 -11.51 -3.08
C LEU A 29 11.79 -10.00 -2.97
N GLU A 30 12.23 -9.49 -1.84
CA GLU A 30 12.44 -8.07 -1.60
C GLU A 30 13.88 -7.82 -1.18
N ARG A 31 14.55 -6.93 -1.88
CA ARG A 31 15.91 -6.51 -1.54
C ARG A 31 15.84 -5.33 -0.58
N THR A 32 16.61 -5.40 0.50
CA THR A 32 16.66 -4.36 1.54
C THR A 32 17.45 -3.14 1.13
N ASP A 33 18.30 -3.25 0.09
CA ASP A 33 19.13 -2.19 -0.48
C ASP A 33 18.45 -1.42 -1.63
N GLU A 34 17.42 -2.01 -2.24
CA GLU A 34 16.61 -1.32 -3.24
C GLU A 34 15.53 -0.50 -2.53
N SER A 35 15.66 0.81 -2.57
CA SER A 35 14.62 1.71 -2.09
C SER A 35 13.40 1.63 -3.03
N HIS A 36 12.49 0.72 -2.75
CA HIS A 36 11.22 0.66 -3.45
C HIS A 36 10.42 1.92 -3.16
N MET A 37 10.40 2.84 -4.11
CA MET A 37 9.65 4.10 -4.01
C MET A 37 8.21 3.97 -4.49
N ALA A 38 7.83 2.84 -5.11
CA ALA A 38 6.47 2.63 -5.61
C ALA A 38 5.44 2.78 -4.48
N ASN A 39 4.36 3.52 -4.76
CA ASN A 39 3.30 3.90 -3.81
C ASN A 39 3.71 4.85 -2.68
N HIS A 40 4.98 5.24 -2.55
CA HIS A 40 5.39 6.26 -1.58
C HIS A 40 4.80 7.63 -1.94
N MET A 41 4.48 8.41 -0.91
CA MET A 41 3.97 9.77 -1.07
C MET A 41 5.01 10.79 -0.63
N TYR A 42 5.25 11.77 -1.47
CA TYR A 42 6.23 12.83 -1.23
C TYR A 42 5.59 14.21 -1.20
N LYS A 43 6.16 15.10 -0.39
CA LYS A 43 5.96 16.53 -0.56
C LYS A 43 6.91 17.02 -1.64
N GLY A 44 6.39 17.22 -2.84
CA GLY A 44 7.19 17.68 -3.98
C GLY A 44 7.08 19.18 -4.22
N THR A 45 8.08 19.75 -4.90
CA THR A 45 8.06 21.13 -5.41
C THR A 45 8.00 21.12 -6.93
N VAL A 46 7.04 21.79 -7.52
CA VAL A 46 6.91 21.95 -8.97
C VAL A 46 8.09 22.77 -9.49
N LYS A 47 8.92 22.18 -10.34
CA LYS A 47 10.09 22.85 -10.94
C LYS A 47 9.80 23.41 -12.34
N ASN A 48 8.94 22.73 -13.10
CA ASN A 48 8.57 23.15 -14.44
C ASN A 48 7.16 22.67 -14.80
N VAL A 49 6.43 23.46 -15.61
CA VAL A 49 5.11 23.11 -16.14
C VAL A 49 5.14 23.25 -17.65
N LEU A 50 4.88 22.16 -18.35
CA LEU A 50 4.86 22.06 -19.80
C LEU A 50 3.41 21.96 -20.31
N ASN A 51 2.76 23.09 -20.50
CA ASN A 51 1.36 23.17 -20.89
C ASN A 51 1.07 22.42 -22.21
N GLY A 52 1.98 22.51 -23.19
CA GLY A 52 1.83 21.81 -24.48
C GLY A 52 1.87 20.29 -24.37
N MET A 53 2.54 19.76 -23.36
CA MET A 53 2.64 18.31 -23.09
C MET A 53 1.68 17.86 -21.96
N GLN A 54 0.97 18.81 -21.35
CA GLN A 54 0.13 18.56 -20.17
C GLN A 54 0.88 17.77 -19.09
N ALA A 55 2.07 18.23 -18.77
CA ALA A 55 2.96 17.60 -17.83
C ALA A 55 3.65 18.63 -16.93
N ALA A 56 4.06 18.20 -15.75
CA ALA A 56 4.91 18.96 -14.87
C ALA A 56 6.09 18.12 -14.40
N PHE A 57 7.19 18.77 -14.04
CA PHE A 57 8.32 18.15 -13.37
C PHE A 57 8.34 18.58 -11.91
N VAL A 58 8.43 17.62 -11.02
CA VAL A 58 8.31 17.78 -9.57
C VAL A 58 9.57 17.25 -8.90
N ASP A 59 10.20 18.09 -8.10
CA ASP A 59 11.32 17.69 -7.25
C ASP A 59 10.78 16.98 -6.01
N ILE A 60 11.08 15.70 -5.87
CA ILE A 60 10.73 14.85 -4.73
C ILE A 60 11.95 14.45 -3.89
N GLY A 61 13.11 15.10 -4.11
CA GLY A 61 14.35 14.78 -3.41
C GLY A 61 15.19 13.66 -4.05
N GLY A 62 14.78 13.13 -5.19
CA GLY A 62 15.53 12.14 -5.97
C GLY A 62 16.66 12.76 -6.81
N SER A 63 17.38 11.92 -7.57
CA SER A 63 18.47 12.35 -8.45
C SER A 63 17.96 13.19 -9.62
N GLN A 64 16.72 12.96 -10.05
CA GLN A 64 16.04 13.66 -11.12
C GLN A 64 14.64 14.08 -10.71
N ASN A 65 14.12 15.14 -11.37
CA ASN A 65 12.74 15.57 -11.14
C ASN A 65 11.75 14.50 -11.64
N ALA A 66 10.76 14.21 -10.83
CA ALA A 66 9.71 13.27 -11.16
C ALA A 66 8.76 13.84 -12.22
N TYR A 67 8.29 12.99 -13.12
CA TYR A 67 7.32 13.32 -14.15
C TYR A 67 5.89 13.18 -13.62
N LEU A 68 5.14 14.26 -13.64
CA LEU A 68 3.72 14.33 -13.30
C LEU A 68 2.90 14.55 -14.57
N ASN A 69 2.03 13.61 -14.93
CA ASN A 69 1.06 13.80 -15.99
C ASN A 69 -0.12 14.63 -15.45
N LEU A 70 -0.47 15.73 -16.10
CA LEU A 70 -1.61 16.59 -15.73
C LEU A 70 -2.94 16.11 -16.35
N GLN A 71 -2.90 15.22 -17.35
CA GLN A 71 -4.08 14.53 -17.88
C GLN A 71 -4.35 13.28 -17.03
N GLN A 72 -5.13 13.39 -15.98
CA GLN A 72 -5.49 12.24 -15.18
C GLN A 72 -6.98 11.92 -15.31
N GLY A 73 -7.26 10.67 -15.77
CA GLY A 73 -8.54 10.01 -15.68
C GLY A 73 -9.67 10.55 -16.56
N LYS A 74 -10.70 9.72 -16.76
CA LYS A 74 -11.93 10.04 -17.50
C LYS A 74 -12.83 11.06 -16.76
N GLU A 75 -12.60 11.26 -15.48
CA GLU A 75 -13.27 12.27 -14.64
C GLU A 75 -12.22 13.28 -14.18
N GLN A 76 -11.86 14.17 -15.10
CA GLN A 76 -10.89 15.22 -14.90
C GLN A 76 -11.32 16.18 -13.78
N LYS A 77 -10.97 15.91 -12.52
CA LYS A 77 -10.61 16.98 -11.61
C LYS A 77 -9.27 17.52 -12.11
N ILE A 78 -9.35 18.51 -13.01
CA ILE A 78 -8.20 19.28 -13.46
C ILE A 78 -7.54 19.81 -12.20
N LEU A 79 -6.30 19.33 -11.94
CA LEU A 79 -5.46 19.96 -10.94
C LEU A 79 -5.49 21.46 -11.21
N PRO A 80 -5.74 22.31 -10.19
CA PRO A 80 -5.69 23.76 -10.40
C PRO A 80 -4.35 24.07 -11.06
N ARG A 81 -4.31 25.07 -11.95
CA ARG A 81 -3.10 25.43 -12.69
C ARG A 81 -1.90 25.41 -11.76
N LEU A 82 -1.02 24.45 -11.96
CA LEU A 82 0.19 24.33 -11.17
C LEU A 82 1.12 25.51 -11.50
N SER A 83 1.75 26.04 -10.47
CA SER A 83 2.76 27.09 -10.61
C SER A 83 4.13 26.57 -10.19
N VAL A 84 5.17 27.07 -10.87
CA VAL A 84 6.56 26.79 -10.48
C VAL A 84 6.78 27.27 -9.05
N GLY A 85 7.43 26.43 -8.22
CA GLY A 85 7.63 26.67 -6.79
C GLY A 85 6.49 26.19 -5.90
N GLN A 86 5.33 25.82 -6.46
CA GLN A 86 4.21 25.26 -5.70
C GLN A 86 4.58 23.94 -5.07
N GLN A 87 4.20 23.75 -3.80
CA GLN A 87 4.35 22.47 -3.09
C GLN A 87 3.09 21.64 -3.28
N ILE A 88 3.27 20.38 -3.66
CA ILE A 88 2.17 19.45 -3.92
C ILE A 88 2.46 18.09 -3.29
N LEU A 89 1.39 17.38 -2.92
CA LEU A 89 1.45 15.97 -2.54
C LEU A 89 1.43 15.13 -3.81
N VAL A 90 2.39 14.25 -3.96
CA VAL A 90 2.45 13.31 -5.09
C VAL A 90 2.76 11.90 -4.62
N GLN A 91 2.28 10.91 -5.37
CA GLN A 91 2.54 9.49 -5.12
C GLN A 91 3.32 8.90 -6.30
N VAL A 92 4.33 8.08 -6.00
CA VAL A 92 5.13 7.40 -7.02
C VAL A 92 4.35 6.25 -7.63
N VAL A 93 4.19 6.28 -8.95
CA VAL A 93 3.52 5.23 -9.75
C VAL A 93 4.55 4.29 -10.38
N LYS A 94 5.69 4.84 -10.80
CA LYS A 94 6.83 4.08 -11.31
C LYS A 94 8.11 4.70 -10.79
N GLU A 95 9.02 3.84 -10.41
CA GLU A 95 10.32 4.22 -9.86
C GLU A 95 11.21 4.91 -10.89
N GLU A 96 12.21 5.60 -10.37
CA GLU A 96 13.28 6.17 -11.17
C GLU A 96 14.03 5.04 -11.91
N MET A 97 14.27 5.23 -13.19
CA MET A 97 15.06 4.31 -14.01
C MET A 97 16.25 5.06 -14.60
N LEU A 98 17.26 4.33 -15.06
CA LEU A 98 18.46 4.89 -15.69
C LEU A 98 18.13 6.03 -16.66
N GLY A 99 18.51 7.26 -16.28
CA GLY A 99 18.32 8.46 -17.08
C GLY A 99 16.91 9.06 -17.12
N LYS A 100 15.95 8.54 -16.32
CA LYS A 100 14.57 9.06 -16.24
C LYS A 100 14.12 9.14 -14.81
N GLY A 101 13.63 10.31 -14.38
CA GLY A 101 13.02 10.49 -13.07
C GLY A 101 11.76 9.64 -12.86
N ALA A 102 11.40 9.44 -11.61
CA ALA A 102 10.20 8.70 -11.22
C ALA A 102 8.94 9.27 -11.89
N ARG A 103 7.96 8.42 -12.16
CA ARG A 103 6.63 8.87 -12.58
C ARG A 103 5.72 8.97 -11.37
N VAL A 104 5.09 10.11 -11.20
CA VAL A 104 4.21 10.40 -10.06
C VAL A 104 2.80 10.78 -10.50
N THR A 105 1.87 10.68 -9.55
CA THR A 105 0.49 11.14 -9.67
C THR A 105 0.14 12.08 -8.52
N ALA A 106 -0.75 13.03 -8.73
CA ALA A 106 -1.37 13.81 -7.68
C ALA A 106 -2.70 13.19 -7.20
N ASP A 107 -3.23 12.22 -7.96
CA ASP A 107 -4.39 11.42 -7.56
C ASP A 107 -3.89 10.27 -6.67
N VAL A 108 -3.66 10.60 -5.39
CA VAL A 108 -3.07 9.68 -4.43
C VAL A 108 -4.09 8.66 -3.94
N SER A 109 -3.62 7.47 -3.59
CA SER A 109 -4.43 6.39 -3.05
C SER A 109 -3.74 5.70 -1.87
N LEU A 110 -4.51 5.23 -0.90
CA LEU A 110 -4.04 4.45 0.23
C LEU A 110 -4.67 3.06 0.17
N ALA A 111 -3.84 2.04 0.02
CA ALA A 111 -4.30 0.67 -0.05
C ALA A 111 -4.37 0.04 1.34
N GLY A 112 -5.59 -0.29 1.78
CA GLY A 112 -5.86 -1.19 2.88
C GLY A 112 -5.97 -2.63 2.41
N ARG A 113 -6.39 -3.51 3.30
CA ARG A 113 -6.63 -4.92 2.99
C ARG A 113 -7.88 -5.13 2.15
N PHE A 114 -8.98 -4.53 2.55
CA PHE A 114 -10.30 -4.69 1.96
C PHE A 114 -10.71 -3.51 1.10
N MET A 115 -10.17 -2.34 1.38
CA MET A 115 -10.54 -1.07 0.78
C MET A 115 -9.32 -0.35 0.24
N VAL A 116 -9.54 0.53 -0.75
CA VAL A 116 -8.56 1.54 -1.17
C VAL A 116 -9.22 2.90 -0.99
N LEU A 117 -8.62 3.76 -0.19
CA LEU A 117 -9.07 5.15 -0.02
C LEU A 117 -8.52 6.00 -1.17
N LEU A 118 -9.41 6.78 -1.79
CA LEU A 118 -9.13 7.74 -2.85
C LEU A 118 -9.46 9.16 -2.35
N PRO A 119 -8.51 9.85 -1.69
CA PRO A 119 -8.82 11.10 -0.98
C PRO A 119 -9.28 12.26 -1.86
N TYR A 120 -9.01 12.20 -3.17
CA TYR A 120 -9.33 13.28 -4.13
C TYR A 120 -10.30 12.84 -5.23
N SER A 121 -10.85 11.65 -5.13
CA SER A 121 -11.89 11.13 -6.03
C SER A 121 -13.19 10.97 -5.27
N GLU A 122 -14.32 10.96 -5.97
CA GLU A 122 -15.62 10.72 -5.36
C GLU A 122 -16.18 9.36 -5.74
N GLY A 123 -17.07 8.86 -4.92
CA GLY A 123 -17.82 7.65 -5.20
C GLY A 123 -17.22 6.37 -4.67
N MET A 124 -18.06 5.35 -4.67
CA MET A 124 -17.70 4.01 -4.23
C MET A 124 -17.65 3.08 -5.45
N HIS A 125 -16.52 2.45 -5.63
CA HIS A 125 -16.31 1.46 -6.68
C HIS A 125 -16.10 0.08 -6.06
N ILE A 126 -16.59 -0.96 -6.73
CA ILE A 126 -16.39 -2.35 -6.30
C ILE A 126 -15.56 -3.06 -7.36
N SER A 127 -14.58 -3.86 -6.91
CA SER A 127 -13.74 -4.66 -7.80
C SER A 127 -14.59 -5.42 -8.82
N LYS A 128 -14.21 -5.32 -10.10
CA LYS A 128 -14.89 -6.05 -11.19
C LYS A 128 -14.80 -7.58 -11.06
N LYS A 129 -13.89 -8.07 -10.21
CA LYS A 129 -13.74 -9.51 -9.92
C LYS A 129 -14.84 -10.04 -8.98
N ILE A 130 -15.59 -9.17 -8.31
CA ILE A 130 -16.77 -9.53 -7.52
C ILE A 130 -17.97 -9.45 -8.47
N THR A 131 -18.41 -10.58 -8.99
CA THR A 131 -19.48 -10.67 -9.99
C THR A 131 -20.85 -10.95 -9.39
N ASP A 132 -20.92 -11.45 -8.15
CA ASP A 132 -22.17 -11.74 -7.44
C ASP A 132 -22.84 -10.44 -6.98
N GLU A 133 -24.02 -10.14 -7.52
CA GLU A 133 -24.76 -8.90 -7.24
C GLU A 133 -25.24 -8.82 -5.79
N ALA A 134 -25.57 -9.93 -5.13
CA ALA A 134 -25.96 -9.93 -3.72
C ALA A 134 -24.77 -9.56 -2.83
N VAL A 135 -23.58 -10.09 -3.14
CA VAL A 135 -22.33 -9.73 -2.45
C VAL A 135 -22.00 -8.26 -2.68
N ARG A 136 -22.17 -7.76 -3.90
CA ARG A 136 -21.93 -6.35 -4.24
C ARG A 136 -22.84 -5.42 -3.43
N ALA A 137 -24.15 -5.69 -3.41
CA ALA A 137 -25.13 -4.90 -2.67
C ALA A 137 -24.82 -4.88 -1.16
N LYS A 138 -24.50 -6.03 -0.58
CA LYS A 138 -24.08 -6.13 0.82
C LYS A 138 -22.82 -5.31 1.13
N LEU A 139 -21.81 -5.38 0.28
CA LEU A 139 -20.57 -4.62 0.46
C LEU A 139 -20.80 -3.12 0.33
N GLN A 140 -21.69 -2.70 -0.55
CA GLN A 140 -22.09 -1.31 -0.68
C GLN A 140 -22.76 -0.78 0.59
N GLU A 141 -23.66 -1.55 1.16
CA GLU A 141 -24.33 -1.22 2.42
C GLU A 141 -23.33 -1.13 3.59
N LEU A 142 -22.43 -2.11 3.70
CA LEU A 142 -21.41 -2.14 4.75
C LEU A 142 -20.41 -0.98 4.67
N ALA A 143 -20.07 -0.52 3.47
CA ALA A 143 -19.09 0.56 3.27
C ALA A 143 -19.74 1.96 3.27
N ALA A 144 -21.05 2.07 3.04
CA ALA A 144 -21.76 3.34 2.97
C ALA A 144 -21.53 4.30 4.17
N PRO A 145 -21.51 3.80 5.44
CA PRO A 145 -21.28 4.67 6.60
C PRO A 145 -19.92 5.35 6.64
N TYR A 146 -18.94 4.85 5.89
CA TYR A 146 -17.56 5.35 5.90
C TYR A 146 -17.27 6.32 4.75
N VAL A 147 -18.21 6.51 3.82
CA VAL A 147 -18.05 7.45 2.70
C VAL A 147 -18.11 8.86 3.24
N GLN A 148 -17.09 9.67 2.94
CA GLN A 148 -17.07 11.09 3.28
C GLN A 148 -17.15 11.93 2.01
N GLU A 149 -17.71 13.12 2.12
CA GLU A 149 -17.80 14.06 1.00
C GLU A 149 -16.41 14.40 0.45
N GLY A 150 -16.27 14.33 -0.87
CA GLY A 150 -15.02 14.60 -1.58
C GLY A 150 -14.00 13.45 -1.57
N CYS A 151 -14.33 12.31 -0.95
CA CYS A 151 -13.47 11.12 -0.93
C CYS A 151 -14.18 9.93 -1.53
N GLY A 152 -13.43 9.07 -2.21
CA GLY A 152 -13.91 7.83 -2.78
C GLY A 152 -13.22 6.60 -2.21
N PHE A 153 -13.79 5.44 -2.55
CA PHE A 153 -13.27 4.13 -2.15
C PHE A 153 -13.38 3.12 -3.25
N ILE A 154 -12.41 2.19 -3.28
CA ILE A 154 -12.51 0.97 -4.07
C ILE A 154 -12.57 -0.21 -3.11
N ILE A 155 -13.64 -0.99 -3.18
CA ILE A 155 -13.79 -2.24 -2.45
C ILE A 155 -13.00 -3.32 -3.18
N ARG A 156 -12.01 -3.91 -2.51
CA ARG A 156 -11.14 -4.96 -3.08
C ARG A 156 -11.84 -6.32 -3.04
N THR A 157 -11.33 -7.25 -3.84
CA THR A 157 -11.87 -8.62 -3.92
C THR A 157 -11.84 -9.35 -2.57
N ALA A 158 -10.82 -9.07 -1.74
CA ALA A 158 -10.71 -9.65 -0.41
C ALA A 158 -11.89 -9.32 0.51
N ALA A 159 -12.59 -8.21 0.29
CA ALA A 159 -13.75 -7.79 1.06
C ALA A 159 -14.96 -8.72 0.91
N ALA A 160 -15.05 -9.51 -0.16
CA ALA A 160 -16.20 -10.40 -0.42
C ALA A 160 -16.48 -11.40 0.73
N LYS A 161 -15.46 -11.74 1.51
CA LYS A 161 -15.55 -12.67 2.65
C LYS A 161 -15.32 -11.99 4.00
N ALA A 162 -15.13 -10.67 4.02
CA ALA A 162 -14.89 -9.91 5.23
C ALA A 162 -16.16 -9.67 6.05
N SER A 163 -16.00 -9.57 7.36
CA SER A 163 -17.04 -9.11 8.27
C SER A 163 -17.15 -7.58 8.25
N ALA A 164 -18.26 -7.05 8.74
CA ALA A 164 -18.45 -5.62 8.92
C ALA A 164 -17.35 -4.99 9.79
N ASP A 165 -16.98 -5.66 10.88
CA ASP A 165 -15.92 -5.20 11.80
C ASP A 165 -14.53 -5.15 11.13
N GLU A 166 -14.23 -6.11 10.26
CA GLU A 166 -12.96 -6.12 9.53
C GLU A 166 -12.90 -4.97 8.53
N ILE A 167 -13.98 -4.72 7.80
CA ILE A 167 -14.09 -3.57 6.88
C ILE A 167 -14.00 -2.26 7.67
N GLY A 168 -14.71 -2.14 8.80
CA GLY A 168 -14.67 -0.97 9.65
C GLY A 168 -13.26 -0.63 10.13
N ARG A 169 -12.54 -1.62 10.67
CA ARG A 169 -11.14 -1.43 11.12
C ARG A 169 -10.20 -1.02 9.99
N ASP A 170 -10.35 -1.62 8.81
CA ASP A 170 -9.55 -1.25 7.63
C ASP A 170 -9.80 0.21 7.22
N MET A 171 -11.06 0.64 7.25
CA MET A 171 -11.45 2.02 6.96
C MET A 171 -10.90 3.01 7.99
N GLU A 172 -11.00 2.70 9.29
CA GLU A 172 -10.44 3.53 10.35
C GLU A 172 -8.92 3.67 10.22
N TYR A 173 -8.24 2.58 9.89
CA TYR A 173 -6.81 2.58 9.62
C TYR A 173 -6.46 3.52 8.46
N LEU A 174 -7.17 3.40 7.32
CA LEU A 174 -6.95 4.24 6.14
C LEU A 174 -7.16 5.73 6.44
N TRP A 175 -8.24 6.07 7.16
CA TRP A 175 -8.52 7.45 7.57
C TRP A 175 -7.45 8.00 8.50
N ARG A 176 -7.03 7.24 9.50
CA ARG A 176 -5.96 7.64 10.43
C ARG A 176 -4.65 7.88 9.69
N THR A 177 -4.31 6.98 8.77
CA THR A 177 -3.11 7.10 7.93
C THR A 177 -3.18 8.35 7.06
N TRP A 178 -4.32 8.62 6.42
CA TRP A 178 -4.51 9.81 5.60
C TRP A 178 -4.36 11.11 6.41
N GLN A 179 -4.98 11.17 7.58
CA GLN A 179 -4.83 12.32 8.47
C GLN A 179 -3.38 12.54 8.90
N HIS A 180 -2.64 11.46 9.10
CA HIS A 180 -1.21 11.54 9.41
C HIS A 180 -0.40 12.12 8.23
N VAL A 181 -0.66 11.66 7.02
CA VAL A 181 -0.03 12.20 5.79
C VAL A 181 -0.30 13.70 5.66
N LEU A 182 -1.55 14.13 5.84
CA LEU A 182 -1.92 15.56 5.76
C LEU A 182 -1.21 16.41 6.83
N LYS A 183 -1.11 15.92 8.07
CA LYS A 183 -0.38 16.61 9.15
C LYS A 183 1.11 16.74 8.79
N ARG A 184 1.73 15.67 8.31
CA ARG A 184 3.13 15.68 7.88
C ARG A 184 3.35 16.62 6.69
N PHE A 185 2.44 16.62 5.71
CA PHE A 185 2.53 17.52 4.55
C PHE A 185 2.63 18.99 4.95
N LYS A 186 1.88 19.42 5.99
CA LYS A 186 1.90 20.82 6.45
C LYS A 186 3.27 21.27 6.98
N VAL A 187 3.99 20.39 7.68
CA VAL A 187 5.21 20.75 8.41
C VAL A 187 6.51 20.24 7.76
N ALA A 188 6.43 19.23 6.90
CA ALA A 188 7.61 18.63 6.28
C ALA A 188 8.26 19.58 5.26
N LYS A 189 9.56 19.42 5.06
CA LYS A 189 10.30 20.07 3.97
C LYS A 189 9.94 19.41 2.64
N SER A 190 10.13 20.15 1.54
CA SER A 190 10.05 19.56 0.19
C SER A 190 11.05 18.42 0.02
N GLY A 191 10.69 17.40 -0.75
CA GLY A 191 11.49 16.18 -0.94
C GLY A 191 11.34 15.15 0.18
N THR A 192 10.52 15.42 1.22
CA THR A 192 10.31 14.46 2.31
C THR A 192 9.31 13.37 1.90
N ASP A 193 9.66 12.11 2.17
CA ASP A 193 8.74 10.97 2.15
C ASP A 193 7.73 11.11 3.30
N LEU A 194 6.46 11.22 2.97
CA LEU A 194 5.35 11.41 3.91
C LEU A 194 4.66 10.11 4.28
N TYR A 195 4.67 9.15 3.37
CA TYR A 195 4.07 7.83 3.53
C TYR A 195 4.82 6.82 2.66
N SER A 196 5.22 5.74 3.30
CA SER A 196 5.86 4.61 2.65
C SER A 196 4.97 3.37 2.81
N ASP A 197 4.59 2.75 1.70
CA ASP A 197 3.98 1.41 1.67
C ASP A 197 5.08 0.32 1.73
N ALA A 198 6.32 0.74 2.02
CA ALA A 198 7.52 -0.09 1.91
C ALA A 198 7.73 -1.06 3.07
N ASP A 199 6.92 -1.00 4.14
CA ASP A 199 7.03 -2.00 5.20
C ASP A 199 6.57 -3.37 4.69
N PHE A 200 7.55 -4.24 4.38
CA PHE A 200 7.32 -5.61 3.94
C PHE A 200 6.33 -6.34 4.86
N TRP A 201 6.49 -6.21 6.17
CA TRP A 201 5.66 -6.89 7.16
C TRP A 201 4.21 -6.42 7.09
N PHE A 202 4.02 -5.11 6.90
CA PHE A 202 2.68 -4.55 6.70
C PHE A 202 2.03 -5.09 5.43
N ARG A 203 2.75 -5.11 4.29
CA ARG A 203 2.24 -5.68 3.04
C ARG A 203 1.95 -7.17 3.17
N LEU A 204 2.80 -7.93 3.86
CA LEU A 204 2.56 -9.34 4.14
C LEU A 204 1.22 -9.54 4.87
N VAL A 205 0.99 -8.80 5.96
CA VAL A 205 -0.26 -8.91 6.72
C VAL A 205 -1.44 -8.45 5.89
N ARG A 206 -1.33 -7.33 5.19
CA ARG A 206 -2.40 -6.76 4.37
C ARG A 206 -2.83 -7.67 3.23
N ASP A 207 -1.88 -8.23 2.50
CA ASP A 207 -2.17 -8.92 1.25
C ASP A 207 -2.25 -10.45 1.39
N TYR A 208 -1.58 -11.03 2.38
CA TYR A 208 -1.46 -12.47 2.55
C TYR A 208 -2.09 -13.02 3.84
N ALA A 209 -2.07 -12.29 4.96
CA ALA A 209 -2.64 -12.77 6.22
C ALA A 209 -4.18 -12.74 6.18
N HIS A 210 -4.77 -13.72 5.52
CA HIS A 210 -6.23 -13.87 5.39
C HIS A 210 -6.70 -15.23 5.94
N ARG A 211 -8.04 -15.49 5.90
CA ARG A 211 -8.65 -16.68 6.52
C ARG A 211 -8.12 -18.04 6.04
N ASN A 212 -7.41 -18.08 4.92
CA ASN A 212 -6.83 -19.32 4.40
C ASN A 212 -5.38 -19.55 4.88
N VAL A 213 -4.79 -18.61 5.63
CA VAL A 213 -3.45 -18.76 6.23
C VAL A 213 -3.59 -19.26 7.65
N GLU A 214 -2.95 -20.37 7.94
CA GLU A 214 -2.93 -21.01 9.25
C GLU A 214 -1.74 -20.57 10.09
N GLU A 215 -0.60 -20.42 9.44
CA GLU A 215 0.67 -20.23 10.11
C GLU A 215 1.61 -19.33 9.30
N ILE A 216 2.34 -18.44 9.99
CA ILE A 216 3.46 -17.68 9.43
C ILE A 216 4.71 -18.09 10.19
N ILE A 217 5.69 -18.64 9.49
CA ILE A 217 6.97 -19.08 10.03
C ILE A 217 8.03 -18.06 9.61
N VAL A 218 8.73 -17.49 10.58
CA VAL A 218 9.77 -16.49 10.35
C VAL A 218 11.05 -16.87 11.08
N ASP A 219 12.21 -16.56 10.51
CA ASP A 219 13.53 -16.85 11.09
C ASP A 219 14.22 -15.63 11.74
N SER A 220 13.47 -14.56 12.01
CA SER A 220 13.96 -13.30 12.55
C SER A 220 13.15 -12.86 13.77
N ASP A 221 13.84 -12.54 14.90
CA ASP A 221 13.20 -12.01 16.12
C ASP A 221 12.49 -10.67 15.87
N MET A 222 13.11 -9.81 15.07
CA MET A 222 12.52 -8.53 14.69
C MET A 222 11.28 -8.74 13.82
N GLY A 223 11.34 -9.70 12.88
CA GLY A 223 10.21 -10.05 12.02
C GLY A 223 9.04 -10.62 12.81
N GLU A 224 9.31 -11.52 13.74
CA GLU A 224 8.29 -12.09 14.65
C GLU A 224 7.59 -10.99 15.46
N SER A 225 8.36 -10.14 16.14
CA SER A 225 7.81 -9.02 16.93
C SER A 225 6.95 -8.10 16.08
N ARG A 226 7.42 -7.77 14.87
CA ARG A 226 6.69 -6.88 13.96
C ARG A 226 5.40 -7.49 13.46
N LEU A 227 5.39 -8.80 13.14
CA LEU A 227 4.20 -9.53 12.74
C LEU A 227 3.17 -9.61 13.86
N LEU A 228 3.59 -9.91 15.08
CA LEU A 228 2.71 -9.96 16.25
C LEU A 228 2.06 -8.60 16.52
N ASP A 229 2.82 -7.50 16.43
CA ASP A 229 2.30 -6.15 16.53
C ASP A 229 1.23 -5.86 15.48
N LEU A 230 1.53 -6.17 14.22
CA LEU A 230 0.62 -5.91 13.10
C LEU A 230 -0.64 -6.78 13.15
N LEU A 231 -0.52 -8.04 13.55
CA LEU A 231 -1.65 -8.96 13.70
C LEU A 231 -2.51 -8.61 14.93
N GLY A 232 -1.88 -8.13 16.01
CA GLY A 232 -2.58 -7.70 17.23
C GLY A 232 -3.35 -6.39 17.07
N HIS A 233 -2.90 -5.49 16.21
CA HIS A 233 -3.50 -4.17 15.96
C HIS A 233 -4.12 -4.05 14.56
N GLY A 234 -3.96 -5.08 13.71
CA GLY A 234 -4.41 -5.08 12.33
C GLY A 234 -5.89 -5.41 12.16
N PRO A 235 -6.42 -5.28 10.93
CA PRO A 235 -7.81 -5.59 10.59
C PRO A 235 -8.14 -7.09 10.64
N THR A 236 -7.21 -7.93 11.06
CA THR A 236 -7.37 -9.39 11.09
C THR A 236 -7.72 -9.85 12.49
N SER A 237 -8.92 -10.35 12.68
CA SER A 237 -9.40 -10.96 13.94
C SER A 237 -9.01 -12.44 14.09
N GLN A 238 -8.14 -12.96 13.21
CA GLN A 238 -7.73 -14.37 13.22
C GLN A 238 -6.46 -14.58 14.04
N GLN A 239 -6.51 -15.63 14.85
CA GLN A 239 -5.34 -16.22 15.50
C GLN A 239 -4.49 -16.95 14.43
N ILE A 240 -3.73 -16.19 13.63
CA ILE A 240 -2.69 -16.76 12.80
C ILE A 240 -1.54 -17.10 13.74
N LYS A 241 -1.16 -18.37 13.74
CA LYS A 241 0.00 -18.81 14.52
C LYS A 241 1.26 -18.23 13.89
N VAL A 242 2.03 -17.47 14.67
CA VAL A 242 3.38 -17.05 14.28
C VAL A 242 4.37 -17.99 14.98
N ASP A 243 5.15 -18.71 14.20
CA ASP A 243 6.17 -19.63 14.73
C ASP A 243 7.56 -19.19 14.27
N ARG A 244 8.52 -19.38 15.15
CA ARG A 244 9.92 -19.08 14.88
C ARG A 244 10.71 -20.35 14.66
N LYS A 245 11.26 -20.51 13.47
CA LYS A 245 12.21 -21.58 13.18
C LYS A 245 13.64 -21.07 13.29
N SER A 246 14.30 -21.38 14.41
CA SER A 246 15.74 -21.16 14.55
C SER A 246 16.48 -22.03 13.53
N THR A 247 17.11 -21.43 12.54
CA THR A 247 18.12 -22.07 11.70
C THR A 247 19.41 -22.27 12.51
N ARG A 248 19.39 -23.10 13.53
CA ARG A 248 20.62 -23.72 14.00
C ARG A 248 20.98 -24.76 12.95
N LEU A 249 21.87 -24.41 12.03
CA LEU A 249 22.71 -25.38 11.35
C LEU A 249 23.40 -26.20 12.42
N ASN A 250 22.96 -27.43 12.60
CA ASN A 250 23.74 -28.42 13.34
C ASN A 250 25.06 -28.59 12.59
N SER A 251 26.08 -27.89 13.05
CA SER A 251 27.47 -28.22 12.79
C SER A 251 27.80 -29.45 13.64
N SER A 252 27.45 -30.63 13.16
CA SER A 252 27.98 -31.90 13.65
C SER A 252 28.72 -32.53 12.49
N HIS A 253 30.04 -32.53 12.69
CA HIS A 253 31.16 -33.18 12.03
C HIS A 253 31.83 -32.47 10.87
#